data_208d7cd92858c4276a03e6b8f83f514b
#
_entry.id   208d7cd92858c4276a03e6b8f83f514b
#
_cell.length_a   1.000
_cell.length_b   1.000
_cell.length_c   1.000
_cell.angle_alpha   90.00
_cell.angle_beta   90.00
_cell.angle_gamma   90.00
#
_symmetry.space_group_name_H-M   'P 1'
#
loop_
_entity.id
_entity.type
_entity.pdbx_description
1 polymer ?
#
loop_
_entity_poly.entity_id
_entity_poly.type
_entity_poly.pdbx_seq_one_letter_code
_entity_poly.pdbx_strand_id
1 'polypeptide(L)'
;MSRIGKLPISIPAGVTVNFDAKTNVVTVKGPKGELSQEINPAIKLENNDGHLVFTINEDSLVDVKQKQAFHGLYRSLVNNMVVGVSEGYKKVLELVGVGYRVSNQGNLIEFSLGYTHPIFLELPKEVKVETKSERNQNPILTLESCDKQLLGLICAKIRSFRKPEPYKGKGILFQGEVIRRKSGKTATAK
;
A
#
# COMPACT_ATOMS: atom_id res chain seq x y z
N MET A 1 -5.12 -26.20 -5.30
CA MET A 1 -5.13 -25.23 -4.16
C MET A 1 -3.86 -24.41 -4.17
N SER A 2 -3.94 -23.10 -3.84
CA SER A 2 -2.78 -22.20 -3.75
C SER A 2 -1.89 -22.58 -2.55
N ARG A 3 -0.57 -22.63 -2.72
CA ARG A 3 0.38 -22.84 -1.61
C ARG A 3 0.29 -21.74 -0.56
N ILE A 4 0.11 -20.48 -1.01
CA ILE A 4 -0.07 -19.31 -0.14
C ILE A 4 -1.39 -19.39 0.63
N GLY A 5 -2.48 -19.81 -0.03
CA GLY A 5 -3.81 -19.92 0.59
C GLY A 5 -3.88 -20.93 1.75
N LYS A 6 -3.05 -21.97 1.71
CA LYS A 6 -2.98 -23.00 2.77
C LYS A 6 -2.28 -22.55 4.06
N LEU A 7 -1.49 -21.46 3.99
CA LEU A 7 -0.77 -20.99 5.16
C LEU A 7 -1.74 -20.32 6.14
N PRO A 8 -1.83 -20.76 7.39
CA PRO A 8 -2.66 -20.12 8.40
C PRO A 8 -2.17 -18.69 8.65
N ILE A 9 -3.08 -17.82 9.11
CA ILE A 9 -2.75 -16.46 9.55
C ILE A 9 -2.85 -16.44 11.07
N SER A 10 -1.75 -16.14 11.76
CA SER A 10 -1.77 -15.93 13.20
C SER A 10 -2.40 -14.58 13.53
N ILE A 11 -3.29 -14.55 14.51
CA ILE A 11 -3.92 -13.31 15.00
C ILE A 11 -3.05 -12.80 16.15
N PRO A 12 -2.38 -11.64 16.02
CA PRO A 12 -1.58 -11.07 17.10
C PRO A 12 -2.48 -10.59 18.25
N ALA A 13 -1.91 -10.49 19.44
CA ALA A 13 -2.61 -9.99 20.62
C ALA A 13 -3.15 -8.57 20.38
N GLY A 14 -4.41 -8.32 20.75
CA GLY A 14 -5.08 -7.03 20.55
C GLY A 14 -5.76 -6.86 19.17
N VAL A 15 -5.75 -7.87 18.32
CA VAL A 15 -6.51 -7.90 17.07
C VAL A 15 -7.70 -8.84 17.19
N THR A 16 -8.87 -8.36 16.81
CA THR A 16 -10.09 -9.16 16.73
C THR A 16 -10.52 -9.31 15.28
N VAL A 17 -10.89 -10.52 14.89
CA VAL A 17 -11.39 -10.81 13.54
C VAL A 17 -12.79 -11.36 13.65
N ASN A 18 -13.72 -10.67 13.01
CA ASN A 18 -15.12 -11.07 12.88
C ASN A 18 -15.43 -11.44 11.43
N PHE A 19 -16.05 -12.58 11.23
CA PHE A 19 -16.57 -12.99 9.93
C PHE A 19 -18.10 -13.13 10.01
N ASP A 20 -18.80 -12.34 9.22
CA ASP A 20 -20.26 -12.46 9.06
C ASP A 20 -20.56 -13.36 7.84
N ALA A 21 -21.02 -14.57 8.13
CA ALA A 21 -21.34 -15.56 7.10
C ALA A 21 -22.55 -15.17 6.23
N LYS A 22 -23.40 -14.21 6.66
CA LYS A 22 -24.56 -13.76 5.89
C LYS A 22 -24.17 -12.75 4.82
N THR A 23 -23.28 -11.83 5.17
CA THR A 23 -22.81 -10.77 4.28
C THR A 23 -21.48 -11.13 3.60
N ASN A 24 -20.84 -12.22 4.03
CA ASN A 24 -19.48 -12.62 3.61
C ASN A 24 -18.42 -11.51 3.81
N VAL A 25 -18.61 -10.69 4.83
CA VAL A 25 -17.68 -9.61 5.16
C VAL A 25 -16.80 -10.03 6.34
N VAL A 26 -15.49 -9.91 6.16
CA VAL A 26 -14.50 -10.01 7.24
C VAL A 26 -14.19 -8.63 7.74
N THR A 27 -14.34 -8.42 9.03
CA THR A 27 -13.97 -7.20 9.73
C THR A 27 -12.82 -7.50 10.66
N VAL A 28 -11.72 -6.77 10.49
CA VAL A 28 -10.51 -6.88 11.34
C VAL A 28 -10.34 -5.59 12.11
N LYS A 29 -10.33 -5.69 13.44
CA LYS A 29 -10.23 -4.55 14.35
C LYS A 29 -8.97 -4.69 15.20
N GLY A 30 -8.19 -3.61 15.29
CA GLY A 30 -6.94 -3.59 16.05
C GLY A 30 -6.61 -2.20 16.58
N PRO A 31 -5.42 -2.04 17.19
CA PRO A 31 -5.03 -0.79 17.85
C PRO A 31 -4.88 0.40 16.90
N LYS A 32 -4.63 0.17 15.61
CA LYS A 32 -4.44 1.25 14.63
C LYS A 32 -5.67 1.59 13.80
N GLY A 33 -6.73 0.76 13.88
CA GLY A 33 -7.96 1.00 13.16
C GLY A 33 -8.79 -0.26 12.92
N GLU A 34 -9.77 -0.11 12.08
CA GLU A 34 -10.69 -1.17 11.66
C GLU A 34 -10.76 -1.20 10.14
N LEU A 35 -10.66 -2.40 9.58
CA LEU A 35 -10.77 -2.63 8.13
C LEU A 35 -11.80 -3.72 7.87
N SER A 36 -12.56 -3.58 6.78
CA SER A 36 -13.53 -4.56 6.32
C SER A 36 -13.26 -4.96 4.88
N GLN A 37 -13.47 -6.23 4.57
CA GLN A 37 -13.30 -6.78 3.23
C GLN A 37 -14.37 -7.81 2.95
N GLU A 38 -15.05 -7.66 1.82
CA GLU A 38 -15.97 -8.67 1.32
C GLU A 38 -15.18 -9.83 0.71
N ILE A 39 -15.56 -11.06 1.07
CA ILE A 39 -15.00 -12.31 0.56
C ILE A 39 -16.01 -13.01 -0.33
N ASN A 40 -15.54 -13.54 -1.46
CA ASN A 40 -16.41 -14.32 -2.33
C ASN A 40 -16.93 -15.59 -1.61
N PRO A 41 -18.22 -15.97 -1.74
CA PRO A 41 -18.81 -17.16 -1.12
C PRO A 41 -18.11 -18.49 -1.47
N ALA A 42 -17.26 -18.49 -2.50
CA ALA A 42 -16.43 -19.63 -2.87
C ALA A 42 -15.33 -19.95 -1.84
N ILE A 43 -15.11 -19.08 -0.85
CA ILE A 43 -14.11 -19.25 0.19
C ILE A 43 -14.78 -19.21 1.56
N LYS A 44 -14.49 -20.20 2.40
CA LYS A 44 -14.89 -20.25 3.80
C LYS A 44 -13.71 -19.85 4.67
N LEU A 45 -13.99 -19.11 5.73
CA LEU A 45 -13.02 -18.71 6.74
C LEU A 45 -13.34 -19.40 8.05
N GLU A 46 -12.36 -20.06 8.64
CA GLU A 46 -12.46 -20.74 9.93
C GLU A 46 -11.42 -20.16 10.88
N ASN A 47 -11.82 -19.91 12.12
CA ASN A 47 -10.93 -19.47 13.17
C ASN A 47 -10.65 -20.63 14.11
N ASN A 48 -9.44 -21.17 14.08
CA ASN A 48 -9.00 -22.29 14.90
C ASN A 48 -7.90 -21.80 15.86
N ASP A 49 -8.22 -21.67 17.13
CA ASP A 49 -7.29 -21.34 18.23
C ASP A 49 -6.36 -20.14 17.92
N GLY A 50 -6.93 -19.04 17.40
CA GLY A 50 -6.15 -17.84 17.07
C GLY A 50 -5.44 -17.89 15.71
N HIS A 51 -5.73 -18.91 14.91
CA HIS A 51 -5.27 -19.03 13.54
C HIS A 51 -6.45 -19.01 12.56
N LEU A 52 -6.38 -18.12 11.56
CA LEU A 52 -7.36 -18.08 10.48
C LEU A 52 -6.94 -19.04 9.37
N VAL A 53 -7.83 -19.96 9.02
CA VAL A 53 -7.64 -20.92 7.93
C VAL A 53 -8.68 -20.64 6.85
N PHE A 54 -8.21 -20.59 5.63
CA PHE A 54 -9.05 -20.42 4.44
C PHE A 54 -9.28 -21.75 3.78
N THR A 55 -10.55 -22.10 3.53
CA THR A 55 -10.94 -23.31 2.84
C THR A 55 -11.77 -22.97 1.60
N ILE A 56 -11.71 -23.83 0.58
CA ILE A 56 -12.50 -23.64 -0.64
C ILE A 56 -13.87 -24.28 -0.41
N ASN A 57 -14.92 -23.51 -0.69
CA ASN A 57 -16.27 -24.03 -0.72
C ASN A 57 -16.51 -24.79 -2.04
N GLU A 58 -16.67 -26.10 -1.94
CA GLU A 58 -16.87 -26.98 -3.12
C GLU A 58 -18.25 -26.77 -3.75
N ASP A 59 -19.26 -26.41 -2.96
CA ASP A 59 -20.65 -26.23 -3.39
C ASP A 59 -20.88 -24.96 -4.24
N SER A 60 -19.89 -24.08 -4.34
CA SER A 60 -20.04 -22.86 -5.13
C SER A 60 -19.97 -23.14 -6.63
N LEU A 61 -20.78 -22.42 -7.43
CA LEU A 61 -20.84 -22.55 -8.90
C LEU A 61 -19.65 -21.92 -9.64
N VAL A 62 -18.64 -21.43 -8.90
CA VAL A 62 -17.43 -20.78 -9.46
C VAL A 62 -16.47 -21.83 -10.02
N ASP A 63 -15.81 -21.52 -11.14
CA ASP A 63 -14.82 -22.40 -11.77
C ASP A 63 -13.67 -22.74 -10.81
N VAL A 64 -13.16 -23.96 -10.89
CA VAL A 64 -12.09 -24.49 -10.02
C VAL A 64 -10.82 -23.64 -10.08
N LYS A 65 -10.46 -23.10 -11.26
CA LYS A 65 -9.32 -22.21 -11.42
C LYS A 65 -9.51 -20.89 -10.67
N GLN A 66 -10.72 -20.32 -10.74
CA GLN A 66 -11.07 -19.10 -10.03
C GLN A 66 -11.10 -19.30 -8.52
N LYS A 67 -11.67 -20.44 -8.03
CA LYS A 67 -11.61 -20.79 -6.60
C LYS A 67 -10.18 -20.83 -6.07
N GLN A 68 -9.27 -21.42 -6.84
CA GLN A 68 -7.84 -21.46 -6.46
C GLN A 68 -7.19 -20.07 -6.43
N ALA A 69 -7.55 -19.19 -7.36
CA ALA A 69 -7.08 -17.81 -7.38
C ALA A 69 -7.63 -17.02 -6.17
N PHE A 70 -8.92 -17.13 -5.90
CA PHE A 70 -9.57 -16.49 -4.74
C PHE A 70 -8.99 -16.97 -3.41
N HIS A 71 -8.68 -18.24 -3.28
CA HIS A 71 -8.06 -18.81 -2.08
C HIS A 71 -6.75 -18.10 -1.71
N GLY A 72 -5.86 -17.85 -2.67
CA GLY A 72 -4.63 -17.10 -2.43
C GLY A 72 -4.84 -15.60 -2.26
N LEU A 73 -5.79 -15.01 -3.00
CA LEU A 73 -6.11 -13.60 -2.96
C LEU A 73 -6.65 -13.19 -1.58
N TYR A 74 -7.74 -13.80 -1.12
CA TYR A 74 -8.39 -13.42 0.12
C TYR A 74 -7.52 -13.70 1.35
N ARG A 75 -6.77 -14.80 1.33
CA ARG A 75 -5.76 -15.04 2.38
C ARG A 75 -4.75 -13.90 2.46
N SER A 76 -4.25 -13.42 1.33
CA SER A 76 -3.28 -12.33 1.29
C SER A 76 -3.89 -10.99 1.71
N LEU A 77 -5.15 -10.71 1.31
CA LEU A 77 -5.86 -9.49 1.69
C LEU A 77 -6.10 -9.46 3.21
N VAL A 78 -6.64 -10.54 3.78
CA VAL A 78 -6.89 -10.59 5.23
C VAL A 78 -5.59 -10.55 6.03
N ASN A 79 -4.53 -11.20 5.57
CA ASN A 79 -3.21 -11.07 6.19
C ASN A 79 -2.70 -9.62 6.17
N ASN A 80 -2.88 -8.91 5.05
CA ASN A 80 -2.52 -7.49 4.98
C ASN A 80 -3.36 -6.65 5.94
N MET A 81 -4.67 -6.97 6.13
CA MET A 81 -5.51 -6.28 7.11
C MET A 81 -5.04 -6.52 8.54
N VAL A 82 -4.73 -7.77 8.91
CA VAL A 82 -4.23 -8.12 10.25
C VAL A 82 -2.93 -7.37 10.56
N VAL A 83 -1.96 -7.38 9.65
CA VAL A 83 -0.70 -6.63 9.81
C VAL A 83 -0.96 -5.12 9.84
N GLY A 84 -1.87 -4.63 9.00
CA GLY A 84 -2.19 -3.21 8.91
C GLY A 84 -2.82 -2.64 10.17
N VAL A 85 -3.76 -3.35 10.81
CA VAL A 85 -4.39 -2.88 12.04
C VAL A 85 -3.52 -3.09 13.29
N SER A 86 -2.54 -4.01 13.25
CA SER A 86 -1.59 -4.25 14.34
C SER A 86 -0.38 -3.31 14.27
N GLU A 87 0.43 -3.41 13.24
CA GLU A 87 1.69 -2.68 13.06
C GLU A 87 1.52 -1.42 12.23
N GLY A 88 0.59 -1.46 11.25
CA GLY A 88 0.40 -0.43 10.24
C GLY A 88 1.42 -0.51 9.12
N TYR A 89 1.16 0.23 8.04
CA TYR A 89 2.06 0.33 6.91
C TYR A 89 2.63 1.74 6.83
N LYS A 90 3.93 1.80 6.59
CA LYS A 90 4.68 3.05 6.39
C LYS A 90 5.36 3.03 5.03
N LYS A 91 5.24 4.10 4.28
CA LYS A 91 5.96 4.33 3.02
C LYS A 91 6.62 5.69 3.06
N VAL A 92 7.85 5.73 2.60
CA VAL A 92 8.66 6.94 2.56
C VAL A 92 8.99 7.25 1.10
N LEU A 93 8.68 8.46 0.68
CA LEU A 93 8.97 8.99 -0.65
C LEU A 93 10.01 10.10 -0.52
N GLU A 94 10.95 10.13 -1.45
CA GLU A 94 12.02 11.10 -1.55
C GLU A 94 11.84 11.91 -2.84
N LEU A 95 11.89 13.24 -2.73
CA LEU A 95 11.75 14.15 -3.85
C LEU A 95 13.12 14.61 -4.33
N VAL A 96 13.63 14.01 -5.39
CA VAL A 96 14.96 14.30 -5.93
C VAL A 96 14.88 15.32 -7.06
N GLY A 97 15.38 16.53 -6.82
CA GLY A 97 15.42 17.58 -7.85
C GLY A 97 15.74 18.96 -7.28
N VAL A 98 16.38 19.78 -8.07
CA VAL A 98 16.70 21.16 -7.69
C VAL A 98 15.43 21.97 -7.55
N GLY A 99 15.22 22.59 -6.38
CA GLY A 99 14.05 23.41 -6.10
C GLY A 99 12.76 22.62 -5.80
N TYR A 100 12.83 21.28 -5.66
CA TYR A 100 11.69 20.48 -5.24
C TYR A 100 11.42 20.74 -3.76
N ARG A 101 10.13 20.94 -3.45
CA ARG A 101 9.65 21.18 -2.08
C ARG A 101 8.37 20.41 -1.86
N VAL A 102 8.16 20.02 -0.62
CA VAL A 102 6.89 19.45 -0.15
C VAL A 102 6.56 20.06 1.21
N SER A 103 5.33 20.45 1.39
CA SER A 103 4.77 20.91 2.67
C SER A 103 3.41 20.30 2.87
N ASN A 104 2.99 20.15 4.11
CA ASN A 104 1.66 19.70 4.44
C ASN A 104 1.00 20.62 5.46
N GLN A 105 -0.32 20.81 5.30
CA GLN A 105 -1.20 21.49 6.26
C GLN A 105 -2.33 20.49 6.59
N GLY A 106 -2.15 19.75 7.70
CA GLY A 106 -3.05 18.64 8.00
C GLY A 106 -2.98 17.57 6.88
N ASN A 107 -4.12 17.28 6.26
CA ASN A 107 -4.23 16.27 5.19
C ASN A 107 -3.97 16.83 3.78
N LEU A 108 -3.84 18.15 3.63
CA LEU A 108 -3.52 18.78 2.36
C LEU A 108 -2.01 18.85 2.18
N ILE A 109 -1.51 18.27 1.08
CA ILE A 109 -0.10 18.31 0.71
C ILE A 109 0.08 19.23 -0.49
N GLU A 110 1.06 20.10 -0.41
CA GLU A 110 1.51 20.96 -1.50
C GLU A 110 2.85 20.46 -2.04
N PHE A 111 2.94 20.27 -3.34
CA PHE A 111 4.14 19.84 -4.05
C PHE A 111 4.60 20.93 -5.01
N SER A 112 5.86 21.38 -4.86
CA SER A 112 6.58 22.18 -5.85
C SER A 112 7.58 21.28 -6.57
N LEU A 113 7.30 20.89 -7.80
CA LEU A 113 8.06 19.88 -8.56
C LEU A 113 8.69 20.45 -9.85
N GLY A 114 8.97 21.75 -9.86
CA GLY A 114 9.54 22.44 -11.03
C GLY A 114 8.54 22.66 -12.15
N TYR A 115 7.26 22.69 -11.86
CA TYR A 115 6.18 23.19 -12.71
C TYR A 115 5.90 24.66 -12.40
N THR A 116 5.19 25.34 -13.29
CA THR A 116 4.82 26.75 -13.16
C THR A 116 3.93 27.03 -11.92
N HIS A 117 3.14 26.04 -11.53
CA HIS A 117 2.24 26.12 -10.38
C HIS A 117 2.42 24.90 -9.45
N PRO A 118 2.17 25.03 -8.15
CA PRO A 118 2.19 23.91 -7.24
C PRO A 118 1.06 22.93 -7.50
N ILE A 119 1.25 21.68 -7.08
CA ILE A 119 0.25 20.63 -7.15
C ILE A 119 -0.26 20.40 -5.72
N PHE A 120 -1.58 20.44 -5.55
CA PHE A 120 -2.23 20.16 -4.27
C PHE A 120 -2.87 18.78 -4.31
N LEU A 121 -2.69 18.02 -3.23
CA LEU A 121 -3.31 16.71 -3.04
C LEU A 121 -3.90 16.64 -1.63
N GLU A 122 -5.20 16.42 -1.55
CA GLU A 122 -5.88 16.12 -0.31
C GLU A 122 -5.87 14.63 -0.05
N LEU A 123 -5.43 14.24 1.15
CA LEU A 123 -5.38 12.85 1.57
C LEU A 123 -6.65 12.46 2.34
N PRO A 124 -7.11 11.18 2.21
CA PRO A 124 -8.14 10.63 3.08
C PRO A 124 -7.70 10.67 4.55
N LYS A 125 -8.68 10.76 5.44
CA LYS A 125 -8.43 10.83 6.91
C LYS A 125 -7.70 9.60 7.48
N GLU A 126 -7.75 8.47 6.76
CA GLU A 126 -7.12 7.19 7.13
C GLU A 126 -5.61 7.16 6.90
N VAL A 127 -5.07 8.19 6.22
CA VAL A 127 -3.65 8.27 5.89
C VAL A 127 -3.03 9.44 6.63
N LYS A 128 -2.08 9.14 7.50
CA LYS A 128 -1.26 10.14 8.18
C LYS A 128 -0.09 10.53 7.29
N VAL A 129 0.23 11.81 7.32
CA VAL A 129 1.33 12.38 6.53
C VAL A 129 2.26 13.19 7.41
N GLU A 130 3.55 12.99 7.16
CA GLU A 130 4.62 13.81 7.74
C GLU A 130 5.58 14.23 6.63
N THR A 131 5.92 15.52 6.61
CA THR A 131 6.91 16.06 5.67
C THR A 131 8.16 16.50 6.43
N LYS A 132 9.33 16.13 5.91
CA LYS A 132 10.62 16.60 6.41
C LYS A 132 11.38 17.27 5.27
N SER A 133 11.75 18.54 5.46
CA SER A 133 12.52 19.31 4.50
C SER A 133 13.69 19.93 5.24
N GLU A 134 14.86 19.33 5.14
CA GLU A 134 16.10 19.81 5.74
C GLU A 134 16.96 20.54 4.69
N ARG A 135 17.77 21.48 5.15
CA ARG A 135 18.65 22.25 4.28
C ARG A 135 19.72 21.33 3.67
N ASN A 136 19.90 21.35 2.35
CA ASN A 136 20.82 20.50 1.58
C ASN A 136 20.48 19.00 1.54
N GLN A 137 19.28 18.60 1.94
CA GLN A 137 18.78 17.23 1.77
C GLN A 137 17.56 17.22 0.87
N ASN A 138 17.31 16.07 0.26
CA ASN A 138 16.07 15.89 -0.52
C ASN A 138 14.87 15.90 0.42
N PRO A 139 13.78 16.61 0.09
CA PRO A 139 12.56 16.55 0.87
C PRO A 139 12.03 15.14 0.97
N ILE A 140 11.62 14.75 2.17
CA ILE A 140 11.10 13.43 2.49
C ILE A 140 9.63 13.55 2.86
N LEU A 141 8.82 12.69 2.27
CA LEU A 141 7.41 12.54 2.57
C LEU A 141 7.15 11.15 3.14
N THR A 142 6.70 11.10 4.38
CA THR A 142 6.34 9.86 5.07
C THR A 142 4.82 9.73 5.09
N LEU A 143 4.32 8.59 4.66
CA LEU A 143 2.89 8.24 4.66
C LEU A 143 2.68 6.99 5.49
N GLU A 144 1.67 7.00 6.35
CA GLU A 144 1.30 5.88 7.21
C GLU A 144 -0.20 5.61 7.12
N SER A 145 -0.58 4.34 7.02
CA SER A 145 -1.99 3.91 7.03
C SER A 145 -2.10 2.47 7.53
N CYS A 146 -3.28 2.10 8.01
CA CYS A 146 -3.64 0.70 8.26
C CYS A 146 -3.98 -0.05 6.96
N ASP A 147 -4.46 0.65 5.92
CA ASP A 147 -4.77 0.04 4.64
C ASP A 147 -3.58 0.10 3.67
N LYS A 148 -3.03 -1.08 3.35
CA LYS A 148 -1.92 -1.24 2.40
C LYS A 148 -2.30 -0.83 0.97
N GLN A 149 -3.54 -1.10 0.56
CA GLN A 149 -4.00 -0.81 -0.81
C GLN A 149 -4.16 0.69 -1.01
N LEU A 150 -4.85 1.36 -0.09
CA LEU A 150 -5.03 2.81 -0.10
C LEU A 150 -3.68 3.53 -0.08
N LEU A 151 -2.78 3.12 0.82
CA LEU A 151 -1.43 3.65 0.91
C LEU A 151 -0.65 3.48 -0.41
N GLY A 152 -0.76 2.31 -1.03
CA GLY A 152 -0.13 2.00 -2.31
C GLY A 152 -0.65 2.87 -3.45
N LEU A 153 -1.96 3.06 -3.54
CA LEU A 153 -2.61 3.92 -4.53
C LEU A 153 -2.18 5.39 -4.39
N ILE A 154 -2.15 5.91 -3.16
CA ILE A 154 -1.71 7.27 -2.88
C ILE A 154 -0.24 7.46 -3.26
N CYS A 155 0.64 6.55 -2.85
CA CYS A 155 2.06 6.60 -3.23
C CYS A 155 2.25 6.57 -4.76
N ALA A 156 1.50 5.73 -5.47
CA ALA A 156 1.54 5.64 -6.92
C ALA A 156 1.04 6.95 -7.58
N LYS A 157 -0.03 7.55 -7.04
CA LYS A 157 -0.56 8.84 -7.50
C LYS A 157 0.46 9.95 -7.31
N ILE A 158 1.08 10.07 -6.13
CA ILE A 158 2.11 11.07 -5.85
C ILE A 158 3.30 10.87 -6.78
N ARG A 159 3.77 9.64 -6.96
CA ARG A 159 4.87 9.32 -7.88
C ARG A 159 4.54 9.67 -9.32
N SER A 160 3.27 9.59 -9.73
CA SER A 160 2.84 9.95 -11.09
C SER A 160 2.98 11.44 -11.40
N PHE A 161 3.00 12.33 -10.40
CA PHE A 161 3.17 13.77 -10.61
C PHE A 161 4.53 14.11 -11.22
N ARG A 162 5.58 13.38 -10.81
CA ARG A 162 6.90 13.50 -11.43
C ARG A 162 7.61 12.15 -11.36
N LYS A 163 7.45 11.36 -12.41
CA LYS A 163 8.10 10.04 -12.51
C LYS A 163 9.61 10.18 -12.49
N PRO A 164 10.34 9.21 -11.90
CA PRO A 164 11.80 9.23 -11.90
C PRO A 164 12.37 9.21 -13.31
N GLU A 165 13.30 10.11 -13.56
CA GLU A 165 14.00 10.23 -14.84
C GLU A 165 15.20 9.25 -14.87
N PRO A 166 15.44 8.52 -15.98
CA PRO A 166 16.54 7.55 -16.04
C PRO A 166 17.91 8.18 -16.26
N TYR A 167 18.03 9.46 -16.61
CA TYR A 167 19.34 10.09 -16.90
C TYR A 167 19.97 10.72 -15.67
N LYS A 168 19.31 11.70 -15.07
CA LYS A 168 19.80 12.40 -13.86
C LYS A 168 19.17 11.89 -12.57
N GLY A 169 18.13 11.05 -12.64
CA GLY A 169 17.42 10.50 -11.50
C GLY A 169 16.51 11.50 -10.78
N LYS A 170 16.11 12.59 -11.46
CA LYS A 170 15.15 13.56 -10.91
C LYS A 170 13.75 12.96 -10.88
N GLY A 171 12.99 13.23 -9.85
CA GLY A 171 11.61 12.76 -9.71
C GLY A 171 11.28 12.36 -8.28
N ILE A 172 10.14 11.72 -8.10
CA ILE A 172 9.69 11.19 -6.82
C ILE A 172 10.00 9.70 -6.77
N LEU A 173 10.82 9.29 -5.80
CA LEU A 173 11.29 7.92 -5.61
C LEU A 173 10.78 7.37 -4.29
N PHE A 174 10.72 6.05 -4.16
CA PHE A 174 10.67 5.43 -2.84
C PHE A 174 12.05 5.50 -2.19
N GLN A 175 12.09 5.64 -0.88
CA GLN A 175 13.35 5.62 -0.15
C GLN A 175 14.10 4.31 -0.39
N GLY A 176 15.37 4.41 -0.81
CA GLY A 176 16.19 3.26 -1.15
C GLY A 176 15.96 2.68 -2.56
N GLU A 177 15.11 3.32 -3.38
CA GLU A 177 14.92 2.89 -4.77
C GLU A 177 16.12 3.26 -5.62
N VAL A 178 16.73 2.25 -6.26
CA VAL A 178 17.85 2.44 -7.19
C VAL A 178 17.33 2.47 -8.63
N ILE A 179 17.51 3.62 -9.30
CA ILE A 179 17.11 3.78 -10.70
C ILE A 179 18.27 3.39 -11.58
N ARG A 180 18.04 2.48 -12.54
CA ARG A 180 19.02 2.17 -13.58
C ARG A 180 19.21 3.40 -14.47
N ARG A 181 20.36 4.07 -14.31
CA ARG A 181 20.73 5.25 -15.11
C ARG A 181 21.13 4.83 -16.53
N LYS A 182 20.70 5.62 -17.50
CA LYS A 182 21.13 5.53 -18.90
C LYS A 182 22.15 6.62 -19.19
N SER A 183 23.16 6.30 -20.00
CA SER A 183 24.06 7.33 -20.58
C SER A 183 23.30 8.14 -21.61
N GLY A 184 23.43 9.46 -21.58
CA GLY A 184 22.91 10.35 -22.63
C GLY A 184 23.66 10.14 -23.93
N LYS A 185 23.19 10.77 -25.01
CA LYS A 185 23.91 10.83 -26.28
C LYS A 185 25.23 11.58 -26.02
N THR A 186 26.35 10.90 -26.21
CA THR A 186 27.67 11.54 -26.28
C THR A 186 27.75 12.28 -27.61
N ALA A 187 28.01 13.59 -27.58
CA ALA A 187 28.37 14.29 -28.80
C ALA A 187 29.64 13.61 -29.35
N THR A 188 29.53 12.98 -30.52
CA THR A 188 30.68 12.43 -31.22
C THR A 188 31.59 13.64 -31.54
N ALA A 189 32.72 13.76 -30.86
CA ALA A 189 33.74 14.69 -31.27
C ALA A 189 34.18 14.29 -32.70
N LYS A 190 33.94 15.18 -33.66
CA LYS A 190 34.54 15.08 -34.99
C LYS A 190 36.04 15.32 -34.85
#